data_321c57590be5bd09af808e409366afb7
#
_entry.id   321c57590be5bd09af808e409366afb7
#
_cell.length_a   1.000
_cell.length_b   1.000
_cell.length_c   1.000
_cell.angle_alpha   90.00
_cell.angle_beta   90.00
_cell.angle_gamma   90.00
#
_symmetry.space_group_name_H-M   'P 1'
#
loop_
_entity.id
_entity.type
_entity.pdbx_description
1 polymer ?
#
loop_
_entity_poly.entity_id
_entity_poly.type
_entity_poly.pdbx_seq_one_letter_code
_entity_poly.pdbx_strand_id
1 'polypeptide(L)'
;MVVSYGSSPSAEVIFADPPRTDAPTAVIESTCFRQVEFAGVLRGTKHEDEARKLVDFLISDRFQNELPLSQFVYPARTGVVLPEEFTKFTVVPATTLSLDAATIAADRQKWQDEWTTIVLR
;
A
#
# COMPACT_ATOMS: atom_id res chain seq x y z
N MET A 1 6.36 -15.09 12.13
CA MET A 1 6.67 -14.03 11.14
C MET A 1 5.89 -14.34 9.87
N VAL A 2 5.26 -13.36 9.26
CA VAL A 2 4.44 -13.47 8.04
C VAL A 2 4.77 -12.31 7.11
N VAL A 3 4.62 -12.51 5.81
CA VAL A 3 4.72 -11.42 4.82
C VAL A 3 3.35 -10.74 4.77
N SER A 4 3.33 -9.43 5.01
CA SER A 4 2.11 -8.63 5.01
C SER A 4 2.43 -7.16 4.74
N TYR A 5 1.41 -6.31 4.75
CA TYR A 5 1.60 -4.86 4.59
C TYR A 5 2.08 -4.19 5.88
N GLY A 6 2.83 -3.11 5.76
CA GLY A 6 3.24 -2.29 6.91
C GLY A 6 2.08 -1.68 7.69
N SER A 7 0.89 -1.60 7.11
CA SER A 7 -0.35 -1.14 7.77
C SER A 7 -1.12 -2.25 8.50
N SER A 8 -0.71 -3.51 8.40
CA SER A 8 -1.41 -4.63 9.04
C SER A 8 -1.62 -4.50 10.55
N PRO A 9 -0.65 -4.02 11.36
CA PRO A 9 -0.89 -3.82 12.78
C PRO A 9 -2.05 -2.88 13.09
N SER A 10 -2.21 -1.80 12.31
CA SER A 10 -3.35 -0.89 12.44
C SER A 10 -4.67 -1.56 12.06
N ALA A 11 -4.69 -2.32 10.96
CA ALA A 11 -5.86 -3.06 10.52
C ALA A 11 -6.33 -4.07 11.57
N GLU A 12 -5.41 -4.77 12.24
CA GLU A 12 -5.72 -5.73 13.30
C GLU A 12 -6.38 -5.08 14.51
N VAL A 13 -6.05 -3.82 14.82
CA VAL A 13 -6.71 -3.08 15.90
C VAL A 13 -8.08 -2.57 15.46
N ILE A 14 -8.17 -1.99 14.25
CA ILE A 14 -9.42 -1.39 13.73
C ILE A 14 -10.52 -2.44 13.56
N PHE A 15 -10.17 -3.65 13.11
CA PHE A 15 -11.13 -4.73 12.88
C PHE A 15 -11.24 -5.73 14.03
N ALA A 16 -10.60 -5.45 15.18
CA ALA A 16 -10.63 -6.37 16.30
C ALA A 16 -12.06 -6.52 16.88
N ASP A 17 -12.49 -7.76 17.05
CA ASP A 17 -13.68 -8.12 17.79
C ASP A 17 -13.34 -9.25 18.80
N PRO A 18 -13.38 -8.99 20.10
CA PRO A 18 -13.70 -7.70 20.75
C PRO A 18 -12.67 -6.60 20.47
N PRO A 19 -13.05 -5.30 20.64
CA PRO A 19 -12.17 -4.16 20.41
C PRO A 19 -10.85 -4.25 21.17
N ARG A 20 -9.74 -3.85 20.52
CA ARG A 20 -8.38 -3.87 21.08
C ARG A 20 -7.81 -2.45 21.17
N THR A 21 -6.93 -2.27 22.14
CA THR A 21 -6.18 -1.03 22.34
C THR A 21 -4.68 -1.20 22.03
N ASP A 22 -4.26 -2.41 21.66
CA ASP A 22 -2.88 -2.79 21.32
C ASP A 22 -2.85 -3.63 20.05
N ALA A 23 -1.82 -3.47 19.25
CA ALA A 23 -1.61 -4.29 18.06
C ALA A 23 -0.91 -5.61 18.46
N PRO A 24 -1.44 -6.78 18.03
CA PRO A 24 -0.82 -8.08 18.33
C PRO A 24 0.44 -8.35 17.49
N THR A 25 0.68 -7.55 16.47
CA THR A 25 1.84 -7.65 15.57
C THR A 25 2.57 -6.33 15.45
N ALA A 26 3.79 -6.37 14.91
CA ALA A 26 4.59 -5.20 14.61
C ALA A 26 5.33 -5.38 13.28
N VAL A 27 5.76 -4.27 12.70
CA VAL A 27 6.49 -4.24 11.41
C VAL A 27 7.99 -4.41 11.67
N ILE A 28 8.64 -5.27 10.89
CA ILE A 28 10.10 -5.33 10.80
C ILE A 28 10.54 -4.38 9.69
N GLU A 29 10.82 -3.13 10.05
CA GLU A 29 11.04 -2.02 9.11
C GLU A 29 12.13 -2.29 8.07
N SER A 30 13.22 -2.96 8.47
CA SER A 30 14.35 -3.27 7.58
C SER A 30 14.01 -4.23 6.43
N THR A 31 12.83 -4.84 6.47
CA THR A 31 12.36 -5.79 5.44
C THR A 31 11.29 -5.19 4.52
N CYS A 32 10.89 -3.95 4.77
CA CYS A 32 9.84 -3.32 4.00
C CYS A 32 10.30 -2.99 2.57
N PHE A 33 9.50 -3.40 1.61
CA PHE A 33 9.61 -3.02 0.20
C PHE A 33 8.55 -1.98 -0.13
N ARG A 34 8.96 -0.85 -0.72
CA ARG A 34 8.03 0.22 -1.06
C ARG A 34 7.30 -0.08 -2.37
N GLN A 35 6.00 -0.21 -2.29
CA GLN A 35 5.12 -0.25 -3.44
C GLN A 35 4.47 1.13 -3.64
N VAL A 36 4.41 1.60 -4.89
CA VAL A 36 3.70 2.83 -5.28
C VAL A 36 2.69 2.46 -6.35
N GLU A 37 1.44 2.86 -6.14
CA GLU A 37 0.36 2.65 -7.09
C GLU A 37 0.16 3.88 -7.96
N PHE A 38 -0.13 3.64 -9.24
CA PHE A 38 -0.27 4.70 -10.24
C PHE A 38 -1.62 4.60 -10.94
N ALA A 39 -2.20 5.75 -11.23
CA ALA A 39 -3.32 5.86 -12.15
C ALA A 39 -2.94 6.77 -13.31
N GLY A 40 -3.44 6.48 -14.50
CA GLY A 40 -3.12 7.25 -15.70
C GLY A 40 -4.23 7.21 -16.73
N VAL A 41 -4.23 8.19 -17.62
CA VAL A 41 -5.14 8.26 -18.75
C VAL A 41 -4.61 7.40 -19.89
N LEU A 42 -5.42 6.48 -20.40
CA LEU A 42 -5.04 5.64 -21.54
C LEU A 42 -4.96 6.45 -22.81
N ARG A 43 -3.89 6.27 -23.57
CA ARG A 43 -3.74 6.90 -24.89
C ARG A 43 -4.85 6.43 -25.83
N GLY A 44 -5.51 7.37 -26.50
CA GLY A 44 -6.57 7.08 -27.47
C GLY A 44 -7.95 6.85 -26.85
N THR A 45 -8.12 7.08 -25.55
CA THR A 45 -9.46 7.10 -24.95
C THR A 45 -10.32 8.17 -25.61
N LYS A 46 -11.62 7.89 -25.73
CA LYS A 46 -12.62 8.87 -26.21
C LYS A 46 -13.15 9.76 -25.08
N HIS A 47 -12.72 9.51 -23.84
CA HIS A 47 -13.16 10.16 -22.60
C HIS A 47 -11.98 10.79 -21.87
N GLU A 48 -11.12 11.53 -22.57
CA GLU A 48 -9.88 12.06 -22.00
C GLU A 48 -10.15 13.06 -20.87
N ASP A 49 -11.11 13.96 -21.06
CA ASP A 49 -11.44 14.98 -20.05
C ASP A 49 -12.02 14.37 -18.77
N GLU A 50 -12.87 13.35 -18.89
CA GLU A 50 -13.43 12.63 -17.76
C GLU A 50 -12.36 11.82 -17.05
N ALA A 51 -11.47 11.17 -17.79
CA ALA A 51 -10.37 10.41 -17.22
C ALA A 51 -9.38 11.32 -16.46
N ARG A 52 -9.08 12.51 -16.97
CA ARG A 52 -8.28 13.52 -16.28
C ARG A 52 -8.93 13.97 -14.96
N LYS A 53 -10.25 14.27 -15.00
CA LYS A 53 -11.01 14.61 -13.78
C LYS A 53 -10.97 13.49 -12.74
N LEU A 54 -11.04 12.24 -13.18
CA LEU A 54 -10.88 11.10 -12.28
C LEU A 54 -9.49 11.07 -11.63
N VAL A 55 -8.41 11.25 -12.41
CA VAL A 55 -7.05 11.29 -11.87
C VAL A 55 -6.90 12.45 -10.88
N ASP A 56 -7.43 13.64 -11.20
CA ASP A 56 -7.43 14.80 -10.30
C ASP A 56 -8.20 14.51 -9.01
N PHE A 57 -9.32 13.79 -9.10
CA PHE A 57 -10.07 13.36 -7.92
C PHE A 57 -9.25 12.38 -7.07
N LEU A 58 -8.57 11.39 -7.67
CA LEU A 58 -7.76 10.40 -6.95
C LEU A 58 -6.60 11.02 -6.16
N ILE A 59 -6.09 12.18 -6.58
CA ILE A 59 -5.05 12.93 -5.84
C ILE A 59 -5.62 14.05 -4.97
N SER A 60 -6.95 14.22 -4.91
CA SER A 60 -7.60 15.24 -4.07
C SER A 60 -7.50 14.91 -2.58
N ASP A 61 -7.57 15.94 -1.72
CA ASP A 61 -7.61 15.76 -0.26
C ASP A 61 -8.75 14.83 0.16
N ARG A 62 -9.92 14.97 -0.47
CA ARG A 62 -11.09 14.15 -0.17
C ARG A 62 -10.82 12.66 -0.35
N PHE A 63 -10.26 12.26 -1.50
CA PHE A 63 -9.97 10.85 -1.78
C PHE A 63 -8.81 10.35 -0.93
N GLN A 64 -7.76 11.13 -0.80
CA GLN A 64 -6.54 10.72 -0.10
C GLN A 64 -6.75 10.57 1.42
N ASN A 65 -7.66 11.31 2.02
CA ASN A 65 -8.05 11.14 3.42
C ASN A 65 -8.81 9.83 3.70
N GLU A 66 -9.50 9.28 2.69
CA GLU A 66 -10.25 8.02 2.85
C GLU A 66 -9.36 6.77 2.69
N LEU A 67 -8.21 6.88 2.01
CA LEU A 67 -7.36 5.74 1.69
C LEU A 67 -6.89 4.93 2.91
N PRO A 68 -6.44 5.54 4.02
CA PRO A 68 -5.95 4.78 5.16
C PRO A 68 -6.99 3.81 5.73
N LEU A 69 -8.23 4.23 5.86
CA LEU A 69 -9.30 3.42 6.46
C LEU A 69 -10.04 2.53 5.45
N SER A 70 -10.01 2.86 4.16
CA SER A 70 -10.70 2.09 3.13
C SER A 70 -9.82 1.07 2.42
N GLN A 71 -8.53 1.37 2.24
CA GLN A 71 -7.57 0.55 1.50
C GLN A 71 -6.34 0.16 2.32
N PHE A 72 -6.20 0.69 3.53
CA PHE A 72 -5.04 0.42 4.42
C PHE A 72 -3.69 0.75 3.77
N VAL A 73 -3.68 1.78 2.92
CA VAL A 73 -2.47 2.30 2.27
C VAL A 73 -2.20 3.73 2.73
N TYR A 74 -0.92 4.13 2.66
CA TYR A 74 -0.54 5.50 2.97
C TYR A 74 -0.92 6.43 1.82
N PRO A 75 -1.45 7.63 2.11
CA PRO A 75 -1.73 8.64 1.09
C PRO A 75 -0.47 9.04 0.32
N ALA A 76 -0.60 9.26 -0.99
CA ALA A 76 0.47 9.81 -1.82
C ALA A 76 0.62 11.33 -1.66
N ARG A 77 -0.41 11.99 -1.11
CA ARG A 77 -0.44 13.45 -0.91
C ARG A 77 0.12 13.81 0.46
N THR A 78 0.97 14.83 0.49
CA THR A 78 1.47 15.42 1.74
C THR A 78 0.39 16.23 2.44
N GLY A 79 0.43 16.28 3.78
CA GLY A 79 -0.50 17.05 4.60
C GLY A 79 -1.80 16.32 4.94
N VAL A 80 -2.00 15.11 4.46
CA VAL A 80 -3.12 14.26 4.91
C VAL A 80 -2.88 13.82 6.35
N VAL A 81 -3.89 13.98 7.21
CA VAL A 81 -3.84 13.54 8.60
C VAL A 81 -4.17 12.05 8.65
N LEU A 82 -3.20 11.25 9.09
CA LEU A 82 -3.41 9.83 9.28
C LEU A 82 -4.30 9.55 10.48
N PRO A 83 -5.14 8.50 10.45
CA PRO A 83 -5.85 8.00 11.61
C PRO A 83 -4.91 7.69 12.78
N GLU A 84 -5.41 7.78 14.02
CA GLU A 84 -4.61 7.56 15.22
C GLU A 84 -3.98 6.15 15.22
N GLU A 85 -4.71 5.14 14.80
CA GLU A 85 -4.23 3.76 14.71
C GLU A 85 -3.02 3.63 13.76
N PHE A 86 -3.01 4.38 12.66
CA PHE A 86 -1.88 4.40 11.74
C PHE A 86 -0.64 5.06 12.35
N THR A 87 -0.82 6.11 13.13
CA THR A 87 0.30 6.80 13.77
C THR A 87 0.84 6.07 14.99
N LYS A 88 -0.02 5.27 15.65
CA LYS A 88 0.31 4.57 16.88
C LYS A 88 0.90 3.18 16.65
N PHE A 89 0.42 2.44 15.66
CA PHE A 89 0.75 1.03 15.47
C PHE A 89 1.56 0.73 14.21
N THR A 90 1.74 1.71 13.33
CA THR A 90 2.56 1.55 12.13
C THR A 90 3.64 2.60 12.05
N VAL A 91 4.71 2.27 11.37
CA VAL A 91 5.82 3.18 11.10
C VAL A 91 6.01 3.25 9.59
N VAL A 92 6.13 4.46 9.05
CA VAL A 92 6.61 4.63 7.68
C VAL A 92 8.14 4.51 7.71
N PRO A 93 8.72 3.42 7.16
CA PRO A 93 10.16 3.22 7.25
C PRO A 93 10.91 4.37 6.57
N ALA A 94 11.95 4.88 7.24
CA ALA A 94 12.81 5.93 6.67
C ALA A 94 13.57 5.43 5.43
N THR A 95 13.90 4.14 5.41
CA THR A 95 14.53 3.46 4.28
C THR A 95 13.76 2.18 3.95
N THR A 96 13.61 1.89 2.68
CA THR A 96 12.93 0.68 2.21
C THR A 96 13.83 -0.11 1.26
N LEU A 97 13.60 -1.41 1.18
CA LEU A 97 14.20 -2.22 0.14
C LEU A 97 13.67 -1.77 -1.22
N SER A 98 14.53 -1.80 -2.22
CA SER A 98 14.16 -1.52 -3.61
C SER A 98 14.87 -2.48 -4.54
N LEU A 99 14.26 -2.74 -5.68
CA LEU A 99 14.86 -3.44 -6.81
C LEU A 99 14.74 -2.56 -8.04
N ASP A 100 15.73 -2.67 -8.90
CA ASP A 100 15.70 -2.03 -10.20
C ASP A 100 14.53 -2.56 -11.06
N ALA A 101 13.83 -1.65 -11.74
CA ALA A 101 12.65 -1.99 -12.53
C ALA A 101 12.95 -2.93 -13.69
N ALA A 102 14.14 -2.84 -14.30
CA ALA A 102 14.56 -3.74 -15.36
C ALA A 102 14.77 -5.17 -14.82
N THR A 103 15.37 -5.31 -13.65
CA THR A 103 15.52 -6.59 -12.95
C THR A 103 14.15 -7.18 -12.62
N ILE A 104 13.22 -6.39 -12.10
CA ILE A 104 11.86 -6.87 -11.82
C ILE A 104 11.19 -7.36 -13.11
N ALA A 105 11.29 -6.61 -14.18
CA ALA A 105 10.70 -6.99 -15.47
C ALA A 105 11.30 -8.29 -16.03
N ALA A 106 12.62 -8.48 -15.92
CA ALA A 106 13.33 -9.64 -16.43
C ALA A 106 13.02 -10.91 -15.62
N ASP A 107 12.96 -10.82 -14.29
CA ASP A 107 12.87 -12.00 -13.42
C ASP A 107 11.45 -12.29 -12.92
N ARG A 108 10.47 -11.44 -13.23
CA ARG A 108 9.10 -11.54 -12.71
C ARG A 108 8.48 -12.92 -12.91
N GLN A 109 8.58 -13.48 -14.13
CA GLN A 109 7.98 -14.78 -14.41
C GLN A 109 8.65 -15.88 -13.61
N LYS A 110 9.96 -15.88 -13.55
CA LYS A 110 10.74 -16.84 -12.76
C LYS A 110 10.32 -16.81 -11.29
N TRP A 111 10.23 -15.64 -10.70
CA TRP A 111 9.82 -15.52 -9.29
C TRP A 111 8.37 -15.96 -9.04
N GLN A 112 7.45 -15.71 -9.97
CA GLN A 112 6.09 -16.23 -9.89
C GLN A 112 6.04 -17.76 -9.92
N ASP A 113 6.83 -18.39 -10.79
CA ASP A 113 6.90 -19.84 -10.91
C ASP A 113 7.53 -20.48 -9.66
N GLU A 114 8.61 -19.90 -9.16
CA GLU A 114 9.25 -20.31 -7.91
C GLU A 114 8.31 -20.18 -6.72
N TRP A 115 7.63 -19.02 -6.58
CA TRP A 115 6.66 -18.78 -5.52
C TRP A 115 5.52 -19.81 -5.56
N THR A 116 4.96 -20.05 -6.74
CA THR A 116 3.89 -21.02 -6.95
C THR A 116 4.35 -22.43 -6.51
N THR A 117 5.57 -22.81 -6.89
CA THR A 117 6.13 -24.11 -6.53
C THR A 117 6.35 -24.28 -5.02
N ILE A 118 6.75 -23.21 -4.34
CA ILE A 118 7.08 -23.24 -2.90
C ILE A 118 5.84 -23.10 -2.02
N VAL A 119 4.92 -22.19 -2.39
CA VAL A 119 3.83 -21.75 -1.52
C VAL A 119 2.51 -22.45 -1.79
N LEU A 120 2.19 -22.73 -3.06
CA LEU A 120 0.92 -23.35 -3.47
C LEU A 120 1.02 -24.88 -3.67
N ARG A 121 1.81 -25.55 -2.85
CA ARG A 121 1.92 -27.03 -2.86
C ARG A 121 0.65 -27.71 -2.43
#